data_bf71eb634b2872e6f63a0ab589f3d25f
#
_entry.id   bf71eb634b2872e6f63a0ab589f3d25f
#
_cell.length_a   1.000
_cell.length_b   1.000
_cell.length_c   1.000
_cell.angle_alpha   90.00
_cell.angle_beta   90.00
_cell.angle_gamma   90.00
#
_symmetry.space_group_name_H-M   'P 1'
#
loop_
_entity.id
_entity.type
_entity.pdbx_description
1 polymer ?
#
loop_
_entity_poly.entity_id
_entity_poly.type
_entity_poly.pdbx_seq_one_letter_code
_entity_poly.pdbx_strand_id
1 'polypeptide(L)'
;MGSEMCIRDRTETECIVTKLPRAQYEKWIYSDTEAFRLEAKLTCASLLEEERRNRLYLFLEGADRLAVLFSEWFEKYNKNDILCIGESRQNLADETGLCLKSISRAIKKFQADQLIVKKGNQICIDRKQYERLKRTVDEKIGNV
;
A
#
# COMPACT_ATOMS: atom_id res chain seq x y z
N MET A 1 10.40 -25.95 12.28
CA MET A 1 11.06 -24.63 12.38
C MET A 1 10.13 -23.66 11.69
N GLY A 2 9.33 -22.94 12.48
CA GLY A 2 8.36 -21.98 11.98
C GLY A 2 9.08 -20.74 11.46
N SER A 3 8.81 -20.37 10.22
CA SER A 3 9.17 -19.06 9.71
C SER A 3 8.45 -18.01 10.55
N GLU A 4 9.19 -17.36 11.45
CA GLU A 4 8.70 -16.15 12.09
C GLU A 4 8.65 -15.06 11.03
N MET A 5 7.50 -14.92 10.38
CA MET A 5 7.20 -13.67 9.68
C MET A 5 7.12 -12.58 10.76
N CYS A 6 8.18 -11.83 10.92
CA CYS A 6 8.18 -10.62 11.73
C CYS A 6 7.31 -9.57 11.02
N ILE A 7 6.00 -9.65 11.23
CA ILE A 7 5.10 -8.54 10.93
C ILE A 7 5.45 -7.46 11.96
N ARG A 8 6.13 -6.42 11.50
CA ARG A 8 6.42 -5.23 12.31
C ARG A 8 5.42 -4.15 11.92
N ASP A 9 4.29 -4.15 12.61
CA ASP A 9 3.37 -3.02 12.52
C ASP A 9 4.01 -1.81 13.21
N ARG A 10 3.96 -0.67 12.56
CA ARG A 10 4.42 0.60 13.09
C ARG A 10 3.26 1.60 13.10
N THR A 11 3.01 2.20 14.25
CA THR A 11 2.06 3.29 14.37
C THR A 11 2.62 4.55 13.71
N GLU A 12 1.85 5.19 12.86
CA GLU A 12 2.23 6.45 12.17
C GLU A 12 1.69 7.69 12.88
N THR A 13 0.67 7.49 13.70
CA THR A 13 0.04 8.52 14.52
C THR A 13 -0.16 8.01 15.94
N GLU A 14 -0.57 8.87 16.86
CA GLU A 14 -0.99 8.45 18.17
C GLU A 14 -2.18 7.48 18.07
N CYS A 15 -2.07 6.32 18.69
CA CYS A 15 -3.14 5.32 18.69
C CYS A 15 -3.24 4.60 20.05
N ILE A 16 -4.45 4.15 20.35
CA ILE A 16 -4.71 3.32 21.52
C ILE A 16 -4.59 1.86 21.09
N VAL A 17 -3.69 1.12 21.75
CA VAL A 17 -3.41 -0.29 21.43
C VAL A 17 -3.87 -1.18 22.57
N THR A 18 -4.66 -2.20 22.25
CA THR A 18 -5.01 -3.28 23.20
C THR A 18 -4.09 -4.47 22.98
N LYS A 19 -3.38 -4.87 24.03
CA LYS A 19 -2.49 -6.03 23.99
C LYS A 19 -3.22 -7.26 24.54
N LEU A 20 -3.43 -8.25 23.69
CA LEU A 20 -4.08 -9.51 24.07
C LEU A 20 -3.02 -10.63 24.07
N PRO A 21 -2.85 -11.37 25.18
CA PRO A 21 -1.97 -12.54 25.21
C PRO A 21 -2.45 -13.62 24.23
N ARG A 22 -1.52 -14.25 23.53
CA ARG A 22 -1.82 -15.26 22.49
C ARG A 22 -2.74 -16.38 23.00
N ALA A 23 -2.47 -16.91 24.18
CA ALA A 23 -3.28 -17.98 24.77
C ALA A 23 -4.75 -17.56 25.03
N GLN A 24 -4.98 -16.29 25.39
CA GLN A 24 -6.34 -15.78 25.57
C GLN A 24 -7.04 -15.57 24.22
N TYR A 25 -6.31 -15.07 23.21
CA TYR A 25 -6.82 -14.94 21.86
C TYR A 25 -7.21 -16.29 21.27
N GLU A 26 -6.33 -17.30 21.34
CA GLU A 26 -6.61 -18.65 20.87
C GLU A 26 -7.83 -19.26 21.57
N LYS A 27 -7.91 -19.14 22.90
CA LYS A 27 -9.06 -19.62 23.67
C LYS A 27 -10.36 -18.95 23.21
N TRP A 28 -10.33 -17.64 22.99
CA TRP A 28 -11.52 -16.91 22.52
C TRP A 28 -11.94 -17.36 21.13
N ILE A 29 -11.01 -17.39 20.16
CA ILE A 29 -11.30 -17.82 18.79
C ILE A 29 -11.84 -19.25 18.73
N TYR A 30 -11.31 -20.19 19.52
CA TYR A 30 -11.79 -21.57 19.52
C TYR A 30 -13.11 -21.77 20.30
N SER A 31 -13.47 -20.89 21.18
CA SER A 31 -14.72 -20.99 21.97
C SER A 31 -15.90 -20.22 21.37
N ASP A 32 -15.66 -19.28 20.47
CA ASP A 32 -16.67 -18.40 19.88
C ASP A 32 -16.70 -18.55 18.36
N THR A 33 -17.73 -19.20 17.85
CA THR A 33 -17.92 -19.44 16.41
C THR A 33 -18.02 -18.13 15.60
N GLU A 34 -18.65 -17.10 16.16
CA GLU A 34 -18.76 -15.80 15.48
C GLU A 34 -17.41 -15.10 15.41
N ALA A 35 -16.60 -15.15 16.47
CA ALA A 35 -15.23 -14.64 16.47
C ALA A 35 -14.38 -15.36 15.43
N PHE A 36 -14.44 -16.70 15.38
CA PHE A 36 -13.74 -17.49 14.38
C PHE A 36 -14.18 -17.13 12.95
N ARG A 37 -15.47 -17.00 12.71
CA ARG A 37 -16.01 -16.62 11.40
C ARG A 37 -15.55 -15.22 10.97
N LEU A 38 -15.52 -14.27 11.88
CA LEU A 38 -15.07 -12.90 11.63
C LEU A 38 -13.57 -12.91 11.28
N GLU A 39 -12.75 -13.59 12.07
CA GLU A 39 -11.31 -13.72 11.84
C GLU A 39 -11.00 -14.38 10.49
N ALA A 40 -11.68 -15.47 10.17
CA ALA A 40 -11.54 -16.14 8.88
C ALA A 40 -11.91 -15.21 7.73
N LYS A 41 -13.00 -14.44 7.85
CA LYS A 41 -13.43 -13.47 6.84
C LYS A 41 -12.39 -12.36 6.63
N LEU A 42 -11.86 -11.79 7.71
CA LEU A 42 -10.84 -10.73 7.66
C LEU A 42 -9.54 -11.25 7.04
N THR A 43 -9.10 -12.43 7.46
CA THR A 43 -7.89 -13.07 6.91
C THR A 43 -8.04 -13.37 5.42
N CYS A 44 -9.17 -13.95 5.00
CA CYS A 44 -9.43 -14.20 3.59
C CYS A 44 -9.48 -12.91 2.77
N ALA A 45 -10.09 -11.86 3.29
CA ALA A 45 -10.14 -10.56 2.61
C ALA A 45 -8.73 -9.96 2.43
N SER A 46 -7.89 -10.02 3.46
CA SER A 46 -6.50 -9.58 3.38
C SER A 46 -5.68 -10.38 2.37
N LEU A 47 -5.80 -11.72 2.38
CA LEU A 47 -5.08 -12.58 1.44
C LEU A 47 -5.52 -12.34 -0.01
N LEU A 48 -6.81 -12.15 -0.26
CA LEU A 48 -7.31 -11.83 -1.61
C LEU A 48 -6.81 -10.49 -2.12
N GLU A 49 -6.75 -9.48 -1.25
CA GLU A 49 -6.24 -8.16 -1.62
C GLU A 49 -4.73 -8.20 -1.91
N GLU A 50 -3.97 -8.93 -1.09
CA GLU A 50 -2.54 -9.14 -1.31
C GLU A 50 -2.28 -9.91 -2.60
N GLU A 51 -3.04 -10.98 -2.90
CA GLU A 51 -2.92 -11.74 -4.13
C GLU A 51 -3.25 -10.90 -5.36
N ARG A 52 -4.30 -10.05 -5.28
CA ARG A 52 -4.65 -9.12 -6.35
C ARG A 52 -3.51 -8.15 -6.65
N ARG A 53 -2.92 -7.55 -5.63
CA ARG A 53 -1.78 -6.64 -5.77
C ARG A 53 -0.55 -7.35 -6.34
N ASN A 54 -0.24 -8.54 -5.84
CA ASN A 54 0.89 -9.33 -6.34
C ASN A 54 0.73 -9.68 -7.82
N ARG A 55 -0.47 -10.08 -8.27
CA ARG A 55 -0.75 -10.32 -9.69
C ARG A 55 -0.53 -9.07 -10.54
N LEU A 56 -1.06 -7.93 -10.11
CA LEU A 56 -0.84 -6.67 -10.83
C LEU A 56 0.65 -6.37 -10.97
N TYR A 57 1.43 -6.57 -9.92
CA TYR A 57 2.86 -6.30 -9.93
C TYR A 57 3.66 -7.22 -10.84
N LEU A 58 3.16 -8.41 -11.19
CA LEU A 58 3.83 -9.30 -12.16
C LEU A 58 3.86 -8.70 -13.58
N PHE A 59 2.86 -7.91 -13.94
CA PHE A 59 2.71 -7.32 -15.27
C PHE A 59 3.19 -5.88 -15.36
N LEU A 60 3.53 -5.26 -14.24
CA LEU A 60 3.89 -3.84 -14.18
C LEU A 60 5.39 -3.63 -14.02
N GLU A 61 5.93 -2.70 -14.81
CA GLU A 61 7.29 -2.20 -14.63
C GLU A 61 7.44 -1.37 -13.35
N GLY A 62 8.69 -1.13 -12.94
CA GLY A 62 8.96 -0.48 -11.66
C GLY A 62 8.26 0.87 -11.43
N ALA A 63 8.22 1.75 -12.44
CA ALA A 63 7.51 3.02 -12.32
C ALA A 63 5.99 2.84 -12.17
N ASP A 64 5.43 1.85 -12.86
CA ASP A 64 3.99 1.60 -12.86
C ASP A 64 3.51 1.04 -11.52
N ARG A 65 4.33 0.19 -10.85
CA ARG A 65 4.04 -0.27 -9.49
C ARG A 65 3.93 0.91 -8.51
N LEU A 66 4.81 1.90 -8.63
CA LEU A 66 4.76 3.10 -7.82
C LEU A 66 3.53 3.96 -8.16
N ALA A 67 3.10 4.00 -9.42
CA ALA A 67 1.89 4.69 -9.84
C ALA A 67 0.63 4.02 -9.25
N VAL A 68 0.57 2.67 -9.26
CA VAL A 68 -0.51 1.92 -8.59
C VAL A 68 -0.57 2.26 -7.11
N LEU A 69 0.56 2.17 -6.40
CA LEU A 69 0.64 2.47 -4.98
C LEU A 69 0.13 3.90 -4.67
N PHE A 70 0.57 4.89 -5.45
CA PHE A 70 0.13 6.27 -5.28
C PHE A 70 -1.37 6.45 -5.57
N SER A 71 -1.91 5.72 -6.54
CA SER A 71 -3.33 5.73 -6.87
C SER A 71 -4.17 5.11 -5.75
N GLU A 72 -3.77 3.96 -5.22
CA GLU A 72 -4.42 3.30 -4.07
C GLU A 72 -4.39 4.20 -2.82
N TRP A 73 -3.25 4.82 -2.55
CA TRP A 73 -3.13 5.75 -1.43
C TRP A 73 -3.95 7.02 -1.63
N PHE A 74 -4.07 7.53 -2.86
CA PHE A 74 -4.94 8.66 -3.13
C PHE A 74 -6.39 8.29 -2.85
N GLU A 75 -6.88 7.15 -3.34
CA GLU A 75 -8.26 6.68 -3.09
C GLU A 75 -8.57 6.54 -1.59
N LYS A 76 -7.60 6.08 -0.81
CA LYS A 76 -7.77 5.78 0.60
C LYS A 76 -7.54 6.98 1.54
N TYR A 77 -6.58 7.84 1.23
CA TYR A 77 -6.06 8.81 2.20
C TYR A 77 -6.14 10.28 1.73
N ASN A 78 -6.67 10.58 0.52
CA ASN A 78 -6.75 11.96 0.09
C ASN A 78 -7.62 12.82 1.05
N LYS A 79 -7.24 14.08 1.19
CA LYS A 79 -8.01 15.10 1.92
C LYS A 79 -8.24 16.28 0.98
N ASN A 80 -9.51 16.63 0.75
CA ASN A 80 -9.88 17.71 -0.16
C ASN A 80 -9.24 17.60 -1.56
N ASP A 81 -9.28 16.38 -2.13
CA ASP A 81 -8.71 16.06 -3.44
C ASP A 81 -7.18 16.26 -3.56
N ILE A 82 -6.49 16.22 -2.43
CA ILE A 82 -5.03 16.28 -2.36
C ILE A 82 -4.54 15.17 -1.45
N LEU A 83 -3.54 14.43 -1.94
CA LEU A 83 -2.74 13.49 -1.15
C LEU A 83 -1.33 14.07 -0.99
N CYS A 84 -0.81 14.15 0.23
CA CYS A 84 0.59 14.47 0.50
C CYS A 84 1.24 13.31 1.25
N ILE A 85 2.23 12.69 0.61
CA ILE A 85 2.94 11.49 1.07
C ILE A 85 4.24 11.93 1.72
N GLY A 86 4.40 11.68 3.01
CA GLY A 86 5.61 11.95 3.79
C GLY A 86 6.54 10.75 3.93
N GLU A 87 6.26 9.66 3.22
CA GLU A 87 6.96 8.41 3.34
C GLU A 87 8.43 8.47 2.87
N SER A 88 9.27 7.70 3.54
CA SER A 88 10.65 7.52 3.14
C SER A 88 10.76 6.72 1.84
N ARG A 89 11.85 6.91 1.09
CA ARG A 89 12.11 6.09 -0.10
C ARG A 89 12.27 4.62 0.22
N GLN A 90 12.72 4.30 1.43
CA GLN A 90 12.80 2.92 1.89
C GLN A 90 11.41 2.32 2.03
N ASN A 91 10.47 3.01 2.68
CA ASN A 91 9.09 2.55 2.80
C ASN A 91 8.43 2.34 1.44
N LEU A 92 8.64 3.29 0.49
CA LEU A 92 8.15 3.12 -0.89
C LEU A 92 8.79 1.91 -1.61
N ALA A 93 10.05 1.63 -1.34
CA ALA A 93 10.76 0.47 -1.87
C ALA A 93 10.19 -0.84 -1.30
N ASP A 94 9.94 -0.88 0.00
CA ASP A 94 9.40 -2.04 0.70
C ASP A 94 7.96 -2.33 0.23
N GLU A 95 7.12 -1.30 0.06
CA GLU A 95 5.74 -1.43 -0.43
C GLU A 95 5.63 -1.90 -1.89
N THR A 96 6.58 -1.51 -2.74
CA THR A 96 6.54 -1.83 -4.18
C THR A 96 7.41 -3.01 -4.59
N GLY A 97 8.26 -3.50 -3.69
CA GLY A 97 9.29 -4.50 -4.01
C GLY A 97 10.39 -3.96 -4.93
N LEU A 98 10.60 -2.64 -4.98
CA LEU A 98 11.59 -1.99 -5.83
C LEU A 98 12.83 -1.59 -5.05
N CYS A 99 13.98 -1.55 -5.72
CA CYS A 99 15.18 -0.97 -5.12
C CYS A 99 15.11 0.57 -5.06
N LEU A 100 15.82 1.18 -4.12
CA LEU A 100 15.86 2.64 -3.89
C LEU A 100 16.20 3.44 -5.15
N LYS A 101 17.05 2.88 -6.02
CA LYS A 101 17.44 3.51 -7.28
C LYS A 101 16.27 3.58 -8.25
N SER A 102 15.46 2.53 -8.33
CA SER A 102 14.23 2.49 -9.15
C SER A 102 13.18 3.46 -8.63
N ILE A 103 12.95 3.51 -7.31
CA ILE A 103 12.06 4.51 -6.67
C ILE A 103 12.51 5.93 -7.02
N SER A 104 13.80 6.22 -6.87
CA SER A 104 14.34 7.55 -7.17
C SER A 104 14.18 7.95 -8.63
N ARG A 105 14.34 7.00 -9.55
CA ARG A 105 14.12 7.22 -11.01
C ARG A 105 12.64 7.45 -11.32
N ALA A 106 11.75 6.64 -10.75
CA ALA A 106 10.31 6.76 -10.94
C ALA A 106 9.80 8.12 -10.44
N ILE A 107 10.20 8.55 -9.23
CA ILE A 107 9.84 9.86 -8.69
C ILE A 107 10.32 11.00 -9.60
N LYS A 108 11.57 10.94 -10.09
CA LYS A 108 12.08 11.96 -11.03
C LYS A 108 11.28 11.99 -12.33
N LYS A 109 10.94 10.82 -12.89
CA LYS A 109 10.09 10.70 -14.08
C LYS A 109 8.72 11.31 -13.82
N PHE A 110 8.03 10.96 -12.74
CA PHE A 110 6.73 11.50 -12.41
C PHE A 110 6.73 13.02 -12.18
N GLN A 111 7.83 13.56 -11.64
CA GLN A 111 8.00 15.02 -11.53
C GLN A 111 8.16 15.67 -12.91
N ALA A 112 8.99 15.11 -13.79
CA ALA A 112 9.18 15.61 -15.16
C ALA A 112 7.87 15.57 -15.96
N ASP A 113 7.09 14.49 -15.80
CA ASP A 113 5.78 14.30 -16.46
C ASP A 113 4.65 15.07 -15.76
N GLN A 114 4.96 15.87 -14.73
CA GLN A 114 3.99 16.64 -13.93
C GLN A 114 2.86 15.80 -13.31
N LEU A 115 3.15 14.52 -13.03
CA LEU A 115 2.21 13.60 -12.38
C LEU A 115 2.22 13.73 -10.86
N ILE A 116 3.27 14.33 -10.31
CA ILE A 116 3.41 14.61 -8.89
C ILE A 116 4.09 15.97 -8.68
N VAL A 117 3.89 16.57 -7.51
CA VAL A 117 4.61 17.78 -7.07
C VAL A 117 5.40 17.44 -5.81
N LYS A 118 6.66 17.81 -5.77
CA LYS A 118 7.47 17.68 -4.57
C LYS A 118 7.41 18.97 -3.75
N LYS A 119 6.94 18.89 -2.50
CA LYS A 119 6.93 19.99 -1.53
C LYS A 119 7.86 19.64 -0.37
N GLY A 120 9.08 20.16 -0.38
CA GLY A 120 10.10 19.77 0.59
C GLY A 120 10.40 18.27 0.54
N ASN A 121 10.12 17.56 1.62
CA ASN A 121 10.29 16.10 1.72
C ASN A 121 9.05 15.30 1.33
N GLN A 122 7.93 15.96 1.06
CA GLN A 122 6.66 15.31 0.73
C GLN A 122 6.43 15.25 -0.78
N ILE A 123 5.75 14.21 -1.23
CA ILE A 123 5.22 14.06 -2.57
C ILE A 123 3.74 14.38 -2.50
N CYS A 124 3.28 15.41 -3.21
CA CYS A 124 1.87 15.78 -3.26
C CYS A 124 1.28 15.48 -4.63
N ILE A 125 0.04 14.99 -4.63
CA ILE A 125 -0.73 14.57 -5.79
C ILE A 125 -2.11 15.20 -5.68
N ASP A 126 -2.54 15.95 -6.66
CA ASP A 126 -3.90 16.46 -6.76
C ASP A 126 -4.81 15.52 -7.59
N ARG A 127 -6.12 15.81 -7.63
CA ARG A 127 -7.11 15.02 -8.36
C ARG A 127 -6.74 14.85 -9.84
N LYS A 128 -6.28 15.89 -10.51
CA LYS A 128 -5.91 15.83 -11.94
C LYS A 128 -4.69 14.94 -12.17
N GLN A 129 -3.71 15.03 -11.28
CA GLN A 129 -2.51 14.21 -11.31
C GLN A 129 -2.85 12.74 -11.05
N TYR A 130 -3.71 12.47 -10.07
CA TYR A 130 -4.21 11.12 -9.78
C TYR A 130 -4.92 10.51 -10.98
N GLU A 131 -5.83 11.23 -11.64
CA GLU A 131 -6.54 10.74 -12.83
C GLU A 131 -5.58 10.40 -13.99
N ARG A 132 -4.52 11.19 -14.15
CA ARG A 132 -3.47 10.92 -15.13
C ARG A 132 -2.63 9.69 -14.75
N LEU A 133 -2.24 9.56 -13.48
CA LEU A 133 -1.54 8.37 -12.97
C LEU A 133 -2.38 7.11 -13.19
N LYS A 134 -3.66 7.15 -12.80
CA LYS A 134 -4.58 6.03 -12.94
C LYS A 134 -4.75 5.62 -14.41
N ARG A 135 -4.95 6.57 -15.30
CA ARG A 135 -5.07 6.31 -16.75
C ARG A 135 -3.83 5.61 -17.30
N THR A 136 -2.63 6.05 -16.93
CA THR A 136 -1.37 5.41 -17.36
C THR A 136 -1.27 3.96 -16.92
N VAL A 137 -1.81 3.65 -15.75
CA VAL A 137 -1.86 2.27 -15.21
C VAL A 137 -2.93 1.45 -15.94
N ASP A 138 -4.13 1.98 -16.08
CA ASP A 138 -5.27 1.29 -16.72
C ASP A 138 -4.98 0.93 -18.18
N GLU A 139 -4.31 1.83 -18.93
CA GLU A 139 -3.88 1.58 -20.32
C GLU A 139 -2.93 0.38 -20.43
N LYS A 140 -2.07 0.18 -19.42
CA LYS A 140 -1.12 -0.94 -19.40
C LYS A 140 -1.78 -2.25 -18.96
N ILE A 141 -2.68 -2.19 -18.01
CA ILE A 141 -3.44 -3.36 -17.53
C ILE A 141 -4.45 -3.82 -18.59
N GLY A 142 -5.09 -2.88 -19.30
CA GLY A 142 -6.06 -3.20 -20.36
C GLY A 142 -5.45 -3.80 -21.62
N ASN A 143 -4.11 -3.77 -21.77
CA ASN A 143 -3.35 -4.38 -22.87
C ASN A 143 -2.79 -5.77 -22.54
N VAL A 144 -3.15 -6.35 -21.37
CA VAL A 144 -2.79 -7.69 -20.91
C VAL A 144 -4.03 -8.57 -20.92
#